data_250f96e29152f2f7be4834c3d8da95dd
#
_entry.id   250f96e29152f2f7be4834c3d8da95dd
#
_cell.length_a   1.000
_cell.length_b   1.000
_cell.length_c   1.000
_cell.angle_alpha   90.00
_cell.angle_beta   90.00
_cell.angle_gamma   90.00
#
_symmetry.space_group_name_H-M   'P 1'
#
loop_
_entity.id
_entity.type
_entity.pdbx_description
1 polymer ?
#
loop_
_entity_poly.entity_id
_entity_poly.type
_entity_poly.pdbx_seq_one_letter_code
_entity_poly.pdbx_strand_id
1 'polypeptide(L)'
;RALMSTKKETVLRDLDLPALQAFGWNKDDQHQLEAWRNLRTPSDRGEAGLASCLARVIAVERTGLTVAPHLNAPDGHVPVSGRWFRGDEETRPTIGDWVVIDAQTGMLLDMLPRRSVIKRVNPLGALQLIAANVDAALIVTSCNADFSLERLERYLSVVLEANITPVLVLTKIDLAEDPSVFIEALSQRFPEIAQVAVDALSEGAAAALAPWCTQGQTIALLGSSGVGKSTLVNALSGAAVQQTAA
;
A
#
# COMPACT_ATOMS: atom_id res chain seq x y z
N ARG A 1 15.73 -1.19 -17.96
CA ARG A 1 15.68 -1.40 -19.43
C ARG A 1 14.30 -1.82 -19.95
N ALA A 2 13.46 -2.47 -19.14
CA ALA A 2 12.11 -2.89 -19.56
C ALA A 2 11.12 -1.73 -19.70
N LEU A 3 11.21 -0.66 -18.89
CA LEU A 3 10.41 0.56 -19.05
C LEU A 3 10.68 1.31 -20.35
N MET A 4 11.82 1.03 -21.01
CA MET A 4 12.23 1.70 -22.26
C MET A 4 11.81 0.97 -23.53
N SER A 5 11.26 -0.25 -23.47
CA SER A 5 11.07 -1.11 -24.64
C SER A 5 9.69 -1.07 -25.30
N THR A 6 8.70 -0.37 -24.77
CA THR A 6 7.38 -0.25 -25.40
C THR A 6 7.06 1.20 -25.69
N LYS A 7 6.95 1.50 -26.98
CA LYS A 7 6.58 2.76 -27.63
C LYS A 7 5.28 3.38 -27.08
N LYS A 8 5.34 3.98 -25.91
CA LYS A 8 4.55 5.10 -25.40
C LYS A 8 5.22 5.52 -24.11
N GLU A 9 6.27 6.34 -24.23
CA GLU A 9 6.79 7.12 -23.11
C GLU A 9 5.60 7.92 -22.54
N THR A 10 5.18 7.55 -21.36
CA THR A 10 4.15 8.32 -20.65
C THR A 10 4.83 9.59 -20.16
N VAL A 11 4.89 10.58 -21.03
CA VAL A 11 5.27 11.93 -20.64
C VAL A 11 4.22 12.39 -19.63
N LEU A 12 4.63 13.09 -18.57
CA LEU A 12 3.68 13.60 -17.54
C LEU A 12 2.54 14.47 -18.13
N ARG A 13 2.53 14.74 -19.42
CA ARG A 13 1.49 15.46 -20.16
C ARG A 13 0.33 14.57 -20.61
N ASP A 14 0.59 13.26 -20.83
CA ASP A 14 -0.36 12.31 -21.40
C ASP A 14 -0.61 11.16 -20.42
N LEU A 15 -0.96 11.49 -19.15
CA LEU A 15 -1.29 10.50 -18.13
C LEU A 15 -2.60 9.80 -18.49
N ASP A 16 -2.58 8.48 -18.55
CA ASP A 16 -3.78 7.66 -18.58
C ASP A 16 -4.46 7.69 -17.19
N LEU A 17 -5.25 8.74 -16.94
CA LEU A 17 -5.92 8.94 -15.67
C LEU A 17 -6.79 7.75 -15.24
N PRO A 18 -7.60 7.13 -16.12
CA PRO A 18 -8.33 5.91 -15.77
C PRO A 18 -7.43 4.77 -15.27
N ALA A 19 -6.31 4.51 -15.94
CA ALA A 19 -5.37 3.47 -15.52
C ALA A 19 -4.69 3.80 -14.20
N LEU A 20 -4.34 5.07 -13.97
CA LEU A 20 -3.78 5.54 -12.69
C LEU A 20 -4.79 5.46 -11.55
N GLN A 21 -6.05 5.85 -11.81
CA GLN A 21 -7.13 5.78 -10.83
C GLN A 21 -7.40 4.33 -10.41
N ALA A 22 -7.39 3.40 -11.36
CA ALA A 22 -7.49 1.98 -11.05
C ALA A 22 -6.32 1.47 -10.19
N PHE A 23 -5.17 2.15 -10.22
CA PHE A 23 -3.96 1.85 -9.46
C PHE A 23 -3.82 2.67 -8.16
N GLY A 24 -4.86 3.39 -7.76
CA GLY A 24 -4.92 4.15 -6.50
C GLY A 24 -4.58 5.63 -6.59
N TRP A 25 -4.52 6.19 -7.81
CA TRP A 25 -4.38 7.63 -8.03
C TRP A 25 -5.69 8.34 -7.74
N ASN A 26 -5.66 9.43 -7.01
CA ASN A 26 -6.84 10.22 -6.69
C ASN A 26 -6.65 11.72 -6.96
N LYS A 27 -7.64 12.53 -6.57
CA LYS A 27 -7.62 13.99 -6.78
C LYS A 27 -6.50 14.68 -6.00
N ASP A 28 -6.16 14.20 -4.80
CA ASP A 28 -5.11 14.80 -3.99
C ASP A 28 -3.75 14.54 -4.63
N ASP A 29 -3.52 13.33 -5.15
CA ASP A 29 -2.31 12.99 -5.90
C ASP A 29 -2.18 13.87 -7.15
N GLN A 30 -3.29 14.16 -7.83
CA GLN A 30 -3.33 15.07 -8.99
C GLN A 30 -2.93 16.49 -8.61
N HIS A 31 -3.48 17.05 -7.52
CA HIS A 31 -3.12 18.37 -7.04
C HIS A 31 -1.64 18.44 -6.62
N GLN A 32 -1.12 17.41 -5.99
CA GLN A 32 0.28 17.33 -5.60
C GLN A 32 1.22 17.29 -6.80
N LEU A 33 0.86 16.55 -7.85
CA LEU A 33 1.64 16.54 -9.10
C LEU A 33 1.65 17.92 -9.78
N GLU A 34 0.51 18.60 -9.80
CA GLU A 34 0.42 19.96 -10.34
C GLU A 34 1.26 20.95 -9.54
N ALA A 35 1.20 20.88 -8.20
CA ALA A 35 2.04 21.69 -7.33
C ALA A 35 3.54 21.40 -7.55
N TRP A 36 3.91 20.13 -7.66
CA TRP A 36 5.28 19.71 -7.97
C TRP A 36 5.76 20.26 -9.32
N ARG A 37 4.91 20.24 -10.35
CA ARG A 37 5.22 20.82 -11.67
C ARG A 37 5.44 22.33 -11.61
N ASN A 38 4.64 23.04 -10.82
CA ASN A 38 4.69 24.50 -10.71
C ASN A 38 5.91 25.00 -9.94
N LEU A 39 6.41 24.23 -8.98
CA LEU A 39 7.61 24.57 -8.20
C LEU A 39 8.92 24.46 -9.00
N ARG A 40 8.91 23.79 -10.14
CA ARG A 40 10.10 23.60 -10.98
C ARG A 40 10.20 24.66 -12.05
N THR A 41 11.34 25.37 -12.07
CA THR A 41 11.62 26.39 -13.07
C THR A 41 11.90 25.76 -14.45
N PRO A 42 11.78 26.51 -15.55
CA PRO A 42 12.17 26.04 -16.87
C PRO A 42 13.62 25.54 -16.97
N SER A 43 14.53 26.11 -16.18
CA SER A 43 15.94 25.68 -16.07
C SER A 43 16.09 24.31 -15.39
N ASP A 44 15.22 23.98 -14.44
CA ASP A 44 15.20 22.68 -13.78
C ASP A 44 14.59 21.57 -14.69
N ARG A 45 13.88 22.01 -15.74
CA ARG A 45 13.25 21.10 -16.73
C ARG A 45 14.20 20.68 -17.84
N GLY A 46 15.43 21.24 -17.89
CA GLY A 46 16.39 21.01 -18.96
C GLY A 46 15.92 21.52 -20.33
N GLU A 47 16.84 21.82 -21.27
CA GLU A 47 16.52 22.28 -22.64
C GLU A 47 15.71 21.26 -23.49
N ALA A 48 15.78 19.98 -23.15
CA ALA A 48 14.84 18.96 -23.61
C ALA A 48 13.86 18.78 -22.47
N GLY A 49 12.65 19.34 -22.56
CA GLY A 49 11.62 19.18 -21.53
C GLY A 49 11.64 17.74 -21.04
N LEU A 50 12.26 17.52 -19.86
CA LEU A 50 12.62 16.22 -19.35
C LEU A 50 11.41 15.28 -19.49
N ALA A 51 11.54 14.32 -20.39
CA ALA A 51 10.58 13.23 -20.45
C ALA A 51 10.67 12.52 -19.11
N SER A 52 9.78 12.89 -18.20
CA SER A 52 9.67 12.24 -16.89
C SER A 52 8.41 11.39 -16.88
N CYS A 53 8.47 10.23 -16.27
CA CYS A 53 7.34 9.35 -16.08
C CYS A 53 6.97 9.25 -14.61
N LEU A 54 5.67 9.11 -14.38
CA LEU A 54 5.10 8.83 -13.06
C LEU A 54 4.98 7.31 -12.90
N ALA A 55 5.35 6.82 -11.72
CA ALA A 55 5.17 5.41 -11.39
C ALA A 55 4.89 5.24 -9.90
N ARG A 56 4.31 4.11 -9.53
CA ARG A 56 4.07 3.73 -8.15
C ARG A 56 5.09 2.69 -7.69
N VAL A 57 5.63 2.85 -6.49
CA VAL A 57 6.54 1.88 -5.87
C VAL A 57 5.74 0.66 -5.44
N ILE A 58 6.10 -0.52 -5.96
CA ILE A 58 5.47 -1.80 -5.63
C ILE A 58 6.37 -2.72 -4.81
N ALA A 59 7.70 -2.50 -4.84
CA ALA A 59 8.63 -3.16 -3.93
C ALA A 59 9.84 -2.26 -3.65
N VAL A 60 10.44 -2.43 -2.48
CA VAL A 60 11.69 -1.78 -2.08
C VAL A 60 12.75 -2.86 -1.88
N GLU A 61 13.84 -2.72 -2.59
CA GLU A 61 14.97 -3.67 -2.60
C GLU A 61 16.25 -2.99 -2.09
N ARG A 62 17.28 -3.79 -1.83
CA ARG A 62 18.58 -3.25 -1.38
C ARG A 62 19.25 -2.34 -2.42
N THR A 63 18.98 -2.59 -3.69
CA THR A 63 19.63 -1.92 -4.83
C THR A 63 18.77 -0.86 -5.49
N GLY A 64 17.48 -0.74 -5.11
CA GLY A 64 16.58 0.19 -5.73
C GLY A 64 15.11 -0.07 -5.42
N LEU A 65 14.27 0.41 -6.30
CA LEU A 65 12.82 0.28 -6.24
C LEU A 65 12.31 -0.53 -7.42
N THR A 66 11.35 -1.40 -7.19
CA THR A 66 10.51 -1.92 -8.26
C THR A 66 9.29 -1.03 -8.37
N VAL A 67 8.99 -0.54 -9.55
CA VAL A 67 7.92 0.41 -9.82
C VAL A 67 7.03 -0.04 -10.98
N ALA A 68 5.77 0.37 -10.97
CA ALA A 68 4.85 0.19 -12.09
C ALA A 68 4.17 1.53 -12.41
N PRO A 69 4.03 1.90 -13.70
CA PRO A 69 3.33 3.13 -14.09
C PRO A 69 1.81 3.01 -13.91
N HIS A 70 1.23 1.82 -14.04
CA HIS A 70 -0.17 1.51 -13.76
C HIS A 70 -0.37 0.00 -13.55
N LEU A 71 -1.57 -0.43 -13.16
CA LEU A 71 -1.88 -1.78 -12.67
C LEU A 71 -1.45 -2.92 -13.62
N ASN A 72 -1.58 -2.78 -14.91
CA ASN A 72 -1.29 -3.84 -15.90
C ASN A 72 0.00 -3.56 -16.70
N ALA A 73 0.82 -2.61 -16.25
CA ALA A 73 2.08 -2.33 -16.92
C ALA A 73 3.18 -3.28 -16.44
N PRO A 74 4.17 -3.56 -17.26
CA PRO A 74 5.35 -4.29 -16.81
C PRO A 74 6.11 -3.48 -15.74
N ASP A 75 6.60 -4.18 -14.75
CA ASP A 75 7.40 -3.62 -13.66
C ASP A 75 8.76 -3.15 -14.20
N GLY A 76 9.28 -2.10 -13.60
CA GLY A 76 10.60 -1.57 -13.89
C GLY A 76 11.45 -1.42 -12.64
N HIS A 77 12.75 -1.64 -12.77
CA HIS A 77 13.70 -1.40 -11.69
C HIS A 77 14.28 0.01 -11.79
N VAL A 78 14.18 0.78 -10.70
CA VAL A 78 14.73 2.14 -10.58
C VAL A 78 15.86 2.11 -9.56
N PRO A 79 17.11 2.31 -9.98
CA PRO A 79 18.23 2.40 -9.05
C PRO A 79 18.08 3.66 -8.17
N VAL A 80 18.26 3.49 -6.87
CA VAL A 80 18.15 4.60 -5.92
C VAL A 80 19.54 5.03 -5.49
N SER A 81 19.86 6.31 -5.73
CA SER A 81 21.14 6.88 -5.32
C SER A 81 21.22 7.09 -3.81
N GLY A 82 22.47 7.17 -3.30
CA GLY A 82 22.71 7.31 -1.86
C GLY A 82 22.05 8.53 -1.18
N ARG A 83 21.63 9.55 -1.93
CA ARG A 83 20.89 10.69 -1.37
C ARG A 83 19.58 10.29 -0.70
N TRP A 84 18.88 9.30 -1.25
CA TRP A 84 17.61 8.81 -0.75
C TRP A 84 17.73 7.92 0.50
N PHE A 85 18.94 7.36 0.72
CA PHE A 85 19.24 6.54 1.90
C PHE A 85 19.95 7.33 3.02
N ARG A 86 20.55 8.50 2.72
CA ARG A 86 21.26 9.33 3.68
C ARG A 86 20.39 10.35 4.41
N GLY A 87 19.18 10.59 3.91
CA GLY A 87 18.20 11.49 4.51
C GLY A 87 17.52 10.86 5.73
N ASP A 88 16.57 11.61 6.27
CA ASP A 88 15.67 11.14 7.31
C ASP A 88 14.96 9.85 6.84
N GLU A 89 14.78 8.91 7.76
CA GLU A 89 14.11 7.65 7.48
C GLU A 89 12.69 7.86 6.93
N GLU A 90 12.01 8.93 7.34
CA GLU A 90 10.68 9.29 6.85
C GLU A 90 10.67 9.75 5.38
N THR A 91 11.80 10.21 4.85
CA THR A 91 11.91 10.66 3.45
C THR A 91 12.31 9.56 2.47
N ARG A 92 12.58 8.35 2.97
CA ARG A 92 12.94 7.20 2.12
C ARG A 92 11.72 6.69 1.35
N PRO A 93 11.89 6.36 0.06
CA PRO A 93 10.82 5.71 -0.70
C PRO A 93 10.37 4.41 -0.06
N THR A 94 9.05 4.18 -0.04
CA THR A 94 8.44 2.95 0.44
C THR A 94 7.34 2.45 -0.50
N ILE A 95 6.84 1.26 -0.26
CA ILE A 95 5.75 0.68 -1.06
C ILE A 95 4.53 1.61 -1.03
N GLY A 96 3.94 1.87 -2.19
CA GLY A 96 2.79 2.74 -2.37
C GLY A 96 3.12 4.19 -2.70
N ASP A 97 4.38 4.63 -2.60
CA ASP A 97 4.78 5.98 -3.00
C ASP A 97 4.60 6.21 -4.50
N TRP A 98 4.17 7.42 -4.85
CA TRP A 98 4.21 7.92 -6.20
C TRP A 98 5.53 8.62 -6.45
N VAL A 99 6.25 8.20 -7.47
CA VAL A 99 7.60 8.66 -7.79
C VAL A 99 7.68 9.19 -9.22
N VAL A 100 8.50 10.21 -9.39
CA VAL A 100 8.84 10.79 -10.70
C VAL A 100 10.21 10.28 -11.11
N ILE A 101 10.28 9.72 -12.32
CA ILE A 101 11.45 9.05 -12.87
C ILE A 101 11.86 9.77 -14.14
N ASP A 102 13.14 9.98 -14.32
CA ASP A 102 13.71 10.45 -15.58
C ASP A 102 13.57 9.34 -16.64
N ALA A 103 12.83 9.61 -17.70
CA ALA A 103 12.56 8.62 -18.74
C ALA A 103 13.80 8.25 -19.58
N GLN A 104 14.83 9.10 -19.60
CA GLN A 104 16.06 8.84 -20.36
C GLN A 104 17.06 8.01 -19.54
N THR A 105 17.26 8.39 -18.28
CA THR A 105 18.26 7.75 -17.42
C THR A 105 17.68 6.64 -16.54
N GLY A 106 16.36 6.59 -16.36
CA GLY A 106 15.68 5.67 -15.44
C GLY A 106 15.92 6.00 -13.96
N MET A 107 16.45 7.18 -13.65
CA MET A 107 16.79 7.57 -12.28
C MET A 107 15.60 8.21 -11.54
N LEU A 108 15.52 7.94 -10.25
CA LEU A 108 14.56 8.59 -9.38
C LEU A 108 14.87 10.10 -9.27
N LEU A 109 13.94 10.93 -9.76
CA LEU A 109 14.03 12.39 -9.68
C LEU A 109 13.43 12.91 -8.38
N ASP A 110 12.22 12.46 -8.07
CA ASP A 110 11.47 12.95 -6.92
C ASP A 110 10.39 11.98 -6.46
N MET A 111 9.80 12.28 -5.31
CA MET A 111 8.69 11.56 -4.72
C MET A 111 7.59 12.56 -4.39
N LEU A 112 6.34 12.24 -4.76
CA LEU A 112 5.20 13.07 -4.39
C LEU A 112 4.91 12.96 -2.89
N PRO A 113 4.34 14.00 -2.27
CA PRO A 113 3.91 13.97 -0.88
C PRO A 113 2.94 12.82 -0.63
N ARG A 114 3.06 12.18 0.53
CA ARG A 114 2.21 11.07 0.95
C ARG A 114 0.90 11.57 1.55
N ARG A 115 -0.20 10.89 1.25
CA ARG A 115 -1.50 11.10 1.93
C ARG A 115 -1.53 10.42 3.29
N SER A 116 -0.93 9.23 3.36
CA SER A 116 -0.84 8.42 4.56
C SER A 116 0.47 7.63 4.56
N VAL A 117 0.96 7.25 5.74
CA VAL A 117 2.12 6.36 5.86
C VAL A 117 2.00 5.49 7.10
N ILE A 118 2.07 4.19 6.91
CA ILE A 118 2.19 3.21 7.99
C ILE A 118 3.67 3.08 8.33
N LYS A 119 4.01 3.36 9.57
CA LYS A 119 5.37 3.26 10.09
C LYS A 119 5.41 2.51 11.40
N ARG A 120 6.54 1.89 11.71
CA ARG A 120 6.79 1.24 12.99
C ARG A 120 8.22 1.49 13.46
N VAL A 121 8.43 1.43 14.73
CA VAL A 121 9.79 1.36 15.31
C VAL A 121 10.18 -0.12 15.39
N ASN A 122 11.32 -0.46 14.82
CA ASN A 122 11.87 -1.82 14.90
C ASN A 122 12.50 -2.08 16.29
N PRO A 123 12.84 -3.33 16.65
CA PRO A 123 13.44 -3.65 17.94
C PRO A 123 14.78 -2.93 18.25
N LEU A 124 15.43 -2.39 17.23
CA LEU A 124 16.68 -1.62 17.36
C LEU A 124 16.43 -0.11 17.53
N GLY A 125 15.16 0.32 17.64
CA GLY A 125 14.79 1.72 17.80
C GLY A 125 14.75 2.52 16.49
N ALA A 126 15.02 1.91 15.32
CA ALA A 126 14.98 2.58 14.03
C ALA A 126 13.56 2.61 13.47
N LEU A 127 13.19 3.74 12.87
CA LEU A 127 11.91 3.89 12.16
C LEU A 127 11.93 3.05 10.88
N GLN A 128 10.88 2.30 10.65
CA GLN A 128 10.67 1.52 9.43
C GLN A 128 9.35 1.93 8.79
N LEU A 129 9.40 2.42 7.55
CA LEU A 129 8.23 2.64 6.73
C LEU A 129 7.73 1.31 6.20
N ILE A 130 6.42 1.09 6.28
CA ILE A 130 5.76 -0.15 5.83
C ILE A 130 5.09 0.07 4.47
N ALA A 131 4.19 1.06 4.40
CA ALA A 131 3.47 1.40 3.17
C ALA A 131 2.99 2.85 3.22
N ALA A 132 2.87 3.47 2.05
CA ALA A 132 2.34 4.81 1.86
C ALA A 132 1.09 4.82 0.99
N ASN A 133 0.31 5.90 1.08
CA ASN A 133 -0.89 6.14 0.26
C ASN A 133 -1.92 5.01 0.40
N VAL A 134 -2.09 4.51 1.63
CA VAL A 134 -3.05 3.48 2.02
C VAL A 134 -4.37 4.13 2.37
N ASP A 135 -5.48 3.60 1.86
CA ASP A 135 -6.84 4.12 2.08
C ASP A 135 -7.53 3.41 3.26
N ALA A 136 -7.38 2.08 3.35
CA ALA A 136 -7.89 1.31 4.47
C ALA A 136 -6.91 0.23 4.92
N ALA A 137 -6.96 -0.13 6.20
CA ALA A 137 -6.15 -1.18 6.79
C ALA A 137 -7.04 -2.27 7.38
N LEU A 138 -6.93 -3.48 6.84
CA LEU A 138 -7.53 -4.68 7.40
C LEU A 138 -6.63 -5.20 8.52
N ILE A 139 -7.04 -4.99 9.76
CA ILE A 139 -6.34 -5.47 10.94
C ILE A 139 -6.87 -6.87 11.25
N VAL A 140 -6.09 -7.87 10.87
CA VAL A 140 -6.51 -9.28 10.85
C VAL A 140 -6.11 -9.98 12.16
N THR A 141 -7.07 -10.62 12.77
CA THR A 141 -6.90 -11.54 13.91
C THR A 141 -7.67 -12.84 13.63
N SER A 142 -7.47 -13.87 14.44
CA SER A 142 -8.12 -15.17 14.25
C SER A 142 -8.81 -15.66 15.52
N CYS A 143 -9.88 -16.44 15.37
CA CYS A 143 -10.63 -17.11 16.46
C CYS A 143 -9.82 -18.28 17.03
N ASN A 144 -8.73 -17.99 17.73
CA ASN A 144 -7.90 -19.01 18.38
C ASN A 144 -7.08 -18.40 19.55
N ALA A 145 -6.13 -19.18 20.08
CA ALA A 145 -5.28 -18.75 21.19
C ALA A 145 -4.41 -17.51 20.89
N ASP A 146 -4.24 -17.13 19.61
CA ASP A 146 -3.54 -15.92 19.20
C ASP A 146 -4.40 -14.65 19.27
N PHE A 147 -5.67 -14.73 19.64
CA PHE A 147 -6.53 -13.57 19.82
C PHE A 147 -6.04 -12.68 20.96
N SER A 148 -5.82 -11.39 20.70
CA SER A 148 -5.37 -10.42 21.72
C SER A 148 -5.88 -9.03 21.41
N LEU A 149 -6.70 -8.49 22.29
CA LEU A 149 -7.26 -7.12 22.21
C LEU A 149 -6.14 -6.08 22.30
N GLU A 150 -5.13 -6.28 23.15
CA GLU A 150 -4.00 -5.35 23.32
C GLU A 150 -3.14 -5.26 22.04
N ARG A 151 -3.05 -6.36 21.29
CA ARG A 151 -2.36 -6.35 20.00
C ARG A 151 -3.14 -5.60 18.96
N LEU A 152 -4.46 -5.74 18.94
CA LEU A 152 -5.35 -4.99 18.06
C LEU A 152 -5.30 -3.49 18.37
N GLU A 153 -5.27 -3.09 19.64
CA GLU A 153 -5.09 -1.68 20.03
C GLU A 153 -3.80 -1.08 19.46
N ARG A 154 -2.68 -1.82 19.52
CA ARG A 154 -1.42 -1.35 18.96
C ARG A 154 -1.50 -1.16 17.44
N TYR A 155 -2.14 -2.07 16.72
CA TYR A 155 -2.34 -1.89 15.27
C TYR A 155 -3.29 -0.72 14.98
N LEU A 156 -4.40 -0.61 15.73
CA LEU A 156 -5.35 0.50 15.60
C LEU A 156 -4.67 1.84 15.82
N SER A 157 -3.84 1.97 16.85
CA SER A 157 -3.11 3.23 17.13
C SER A 157 -2.25 3.66 15.94
N VAL A 158 -1.50 2.72 15.32
CA VAL A 158 -0.66 3.00 14.15
C VAL A 158 -1.50 3.41 12.94
N VAL A 159 -2.64 2.75 12.72
CA VAL A 159 -3.52 3.01 11.56
C VAL A 159 -4.24 4.36 11.71
N LEU A 160 -4.75 4.65 12.90
CA LEU A 160 -5.45 5.90 13.21
C LEU A 160 -4.49 7.10 13.18
N GLU A 161 -3.26 6.96 13.71
CA GLU A 161 -2.21 8.00 13.62
C GLU A 161 -1.87 8.34 12.17
N ALA A 162 -1.93 7.35 11.26
CA ALA A 162 -1.70 7.53 9.83
C ALA A 162 -2.92 8.07 9.07
N ASN A 163 -4.04 8.38 9.73
CA ASN A 163 -5.33 8.79 9.12
C ASN A 163 -5.86 7.78 8.08
N ILE A 164 -5.69 6.49 8.35
CA ILE A 164 -6.14 5.38 7.51
C ILE A 164 -7.42 4.78 8.12
N THR A 165 -8.38 4.39 7.29
CA THR A 165 -9.62 3.75 7.75
C THR A 165 -9.32 2.35 8.29
N PRO A 166 -9.52 2.06 9.60
CA PRO A 166 -9.31 0.73 10.16
C PRO A 166 -10.54 -0.17 9.95
N VAL A 167 -10.28 -1.45 9.69
CA VAL A 167 -11.31 -2.51 9.67
C VAL A 167 -10.75 -3.71 10.44
N LEU A 168 -11.42 -4.15 11.48
CA LEU A 168 -11.07 -5.35 12.20
C LEU A 168 -11.62 -6.58 11.46
N VAL A 169 -10.74 -7.51 11.11
CA VAL A 169 -11.11 -8.73 10.40
C VAL A 169 -10.81 -9.94 11.28
N LEU A 170 -11.86 -10.64 11.66
CA LEU A 170 -11.79 -11.86 12.45
C LEU A 170 -11.88 -13.07 11.51
N THR A 171 -10.82 -13.83 11.42
CA THR A 171 -10.72 -15.00 10.53
C THR A 171 -10.84 -16.32 11.31
N LYS A 172 -10.89 -17.45 10.58
CA LYS A 172 -10.94 -18.81 11.13
C LYS A 172 -12.17 -19.03 12.02
N ILE A 173 -13.27 -18.38 11.69
CA ILE A 173 -14.54 -18.57 12.44
C ILE A 173 -15.07 -19.99 12.31
N ASP A 174 -14.73 -20.69 11.22
CA ASP A 174 -15.04 -22.07 10.92
C ASP A 174 -14.31 -23.08 11.83
N LEU A 175 -13.19 -22.67 12.44
CA LEU A 175 -12.38 -23.50 13.33
C LEU A 175 -12.66 -23.29 14.81
N ALA A 176 -13.42 -22.26 15.17
CA ALA A 176 -13.76 -21.96 16.56
C ALA A 176 -15.02 -22.73 16.98
N GLU A 177 -15.03 -23.31 18.20
CA GLU A 177 -16.23 -23.92 18.79
C GLU A 177 -17.36 -22.91 18.96
N ASP A 178 -17.01 -21.71 19.40
CA ASP A 178 -17.95 -20.59 19.56
C ASP A 178 -17.29 -19.28 19.12
N PRO A 179 -17.45 -18.86 17.85
CA PRO A 179 -16.92 -17.60 17.37
C PRO A 179 -17.60 -16.36 17.98
N SER A 180 -18.79 -16.50 18.58
CA SER A 180 -19.52 -15.37 19.16
C SER A 180 -18.74 -14.71 20.29
N VAL A 181 -18.00 -15.47 21.09
CA VAL A 181 -17.15 -14.96 22.18
C VAL A 181 -16.13 -13.93 21.67
N PHE A 182 -15.50 -14.18 20.53
CA PHE A 182 -14.52 -13.28 19.92
C PHE A 182 -15.21 -12.06 19.32
N ILE A 183 -16.36 -12.25 18.66
CA ILE A 183 -17.15 -11.17 18.05
C ILE A 183 -17.65 -10.20 19.13
N GLU A 184 -18.17 -10.72 20.22
CA GLU A 184 -18.65 -9.91 21.35
C GLU A 184 -17.50 -9.13 22.01
N ALA A 185 -16.34 -9.78 22.22
CA ALA A 185 -15.16 -9.12 22.78
C ALA A 185 -14.69 -7.95 21.89
N LEU A 186 -14.70 -8.11 20.56
CA LEU A 186 -14.38 -7.04 19.63
C LEU A 186 -15.41 -5.92 19.69
N SER A 187 -16.70 -6.25 19.65
CA SER A 187 -17.80 -5.29 19.64
C SER A 187 -17.86 -4.46 20.93
N GLN A 188 -17.58 -5.07 22.07
CA GLN A 188 -17.51 -4.38 23.35
C GLN A 188 -16.29 -3.46 23.44
N ARG A 189 -15.14 -3.89 22.93
CA ARG A 189 -13.88 -3.14 23.04
C ARG A 189 -13.74 -2.03 22.01
N PHE A 190 -14.25 -2.26 20.78
CA PHE A 190 -14.08 -1.38 19.62
C PHE A 190 -15.41 -1.09 18.91
N PRO A 191 -16.41 -0.53 19.61
CA PRO A 191 -17.76 -0.35 19.06
C PRO A 191 -17.82 0.59 17.85
N GLU A 192 -16.87 1.53 17.74
CA GLU A 192 -16.83 2.52 16.65
C GLU A 192 -16.02 2.03 15.42
N ILE A 193 -15.37 0.87 15.50
CA ILE A 193 -14.55 0.36 14.42
C ILE A 193 -15.34 -0.69 13.64
N ALA A 194 -15.28 -0.60 12.31
CA ALA A 194 -15.90 -1.60 11.43
C ALA A 194 -15.30 -3.00 11.69
N GLN A 195 -16.15 -4.01 11.79
CA GLN A 195 -15.77 -5.38 12.13
C GLN A 195 -16.37 -6.34 11.12
N VAL A 196 -15.57 -7.30 10.67
CA VAL A 196 -15.98 -8.34 9.72
C VAL A 196 -15.46 -9.69 10.21
N ALA A 197 -16.37 -10.65 10.40
CA ALA A 197 -16.02 -12.03 10.73
C ALA A 197 -16.17 -12.90 9.48
N VAL A 198 -15.11 -13.61 9.10
CA VAL A 198 -15.08 -14.39 7.85
C VAL A 198 -14.34 -15.72 8.02
N ASP A 199 -14.82 -16.73 7.32
CA ASP A 199 -13.97 -17.83 6.89
C ASP A 199 -13.19 -17.37 5.64
N ALA A 200 -11.87 -17.19 5.79
CA ALA A 200 -11.02 -16.67 4.73
C ALA A 200 -10.88 -17.62 3.51
N LEU A 201 -11.27 -18.87 3.66
CA LEU A 201 -11.29 -19.89 2.59
C LEU A 201 -12.64 -19.92 1.85
N SER A 202 -13.67 -19.30 2.41
CA SER A 202 -15.00 -19.29 1.79
C SER A 202 -15.08 -18.36 0.58
N GLU A 203 -15.94 -18.68 -0.37
CA GLU A 203 -16.24 -17.79 -1.51
C GLU A 203 -16.86 -16.43 -1.07
N GLY A 204 -17.44 -16.38 0.12
CA GLY A 204 -18.03 -15.17 0.70
C GLY A 204 -17.02 -14.17 1.28
N ALA A 205 -15.75 -14.57 1.49
CA ALA A 205 -14.75 -13.73 2.14
C ALA A 205 -14.49 -12.41 1.37
N ALA A 206 -14.34 -12.49 0.06
CA ALA A 206 -14.15 -11.30 -0.78
C ALA A 206 -15.37 -10.38 -0.77
N ALA A 207 -16.59 -10.92 -0.82
CA ALA A 207 -17.83 -10.17 -0.78
C ALA A 207 -18.02 -9.43 0.54
N ALA A 208 -17.67 -10.05 1.67
CA ALA A 208 -17.74 -9.45 2.99
C ALA A 208 -16.79 -8.25 3.15
N LEU A 209 -15.66 -8.24 2.45
CA LEU A 209 -14.66 -7.17 2.48
C LEU A 209 -14.83 -6.15 1.34
N ALA A 210 -15.72 -6.40 0.38
CA ALA A 210 -15.95 -5.54 -0.78
C ALA A 210 -16.21 -4.06 -0.46
N PRO A 211 -16.89 -3.66 0.65
CA PRO A 211 -17.09 -2.25 0.97
C PRO A 211 -15.79 -1.44 1.09
N TRP A 212 -14.70 -2.08 1.48
CA TRP A 212 -13.38 -1.43 1.65
C TRP A 212 -12.40 -1.75 0.52
N CYS A 213 -12.66 -2.80 -0.26
CA CYS A 213 -11.76 -3.31 -1.30
C CYS A 213 -12.28 -2.99 -2.70
N THR A 214 -12.68 -1.75 -2.95
CA THR A 214 -13.15 -1.31 -4.27
C THR A 214 -11.97 -0.95 -5.19
N GLN A 215 -12.24 -0.88 -6.49
CA GLN A 215 -11.23 -0.47 -7.47
C GLN A 215 -10.64 0.90 -7.13
N GLY A 216 -9.33 1.04 -7.24
CA GLY A 216 -8.61 2.27 -6.91
C GLY A 216 -8.33 2.47 -5.41
N GLN A 217 -8.76 1.55 -4.54
CA GLN A 217 -8.41 1.57 -3.13
C GLN A 217 -7.09 0.82 -2.88
N THR A 218 -6.25 1.39 -2.06
CA THR A 218 -5.02 0.74 -1.58
C THR A 218 -5.25 0.19 -0.18
N ILE A 219 -5.17 -1.12 -0.04
CA ILE A 219 -5.48 -1.82 1.20
C ILE A 219 -4.20 -2.40 1.81
N ALA A 220 -3.96 -2.12 3.08
CA ALA A 220 -2.92 -2.79 3.87
C ALA A 220 -3.53 -3.90 4.73
N LEU A 221 -2.87 -5.05 4.83
CA LEU A 221 -3.23 -6.12 5.76
C LEU A 221 -2.21 -6.16 6.90
N LEU A 222 -2.67 -5.90 8.12
CA LEU A 222 -1.87 -5.92 9.33
C LEU A 222 -2.32 -7.08 10.24
N GLY A 223 -1.41 -7.64 11.00
CA GLY A 223 -1.73 -8.73 11.92
C GLY A 223 -0.54 -9.68 12.10
N SER A 224 -0.65 -10.58 13.08
CA SER A 224 0.37 -11.59 13.41
C SER A 224 0.60 -12.59 12.27
N SER A 225 1.68 -13.35 12.34
CA SER A 225 1.88 -14.48 11.43
C SER A 225 0.80 -15.55 11.69
N GLY A 226 0.32 -16.21 10.63
CA GLY A 226 -0.64 -17.32 10.77
C GLY A 226 -2.10 -16.92 10.95
N VAL A 227 -2.45 -15.63 11.06
CA VAL A 227 -3.86 -15.16 11.22
C VAL A 227 -4.69 -15.18 9.91
N GLY A 228 -4.14 -15.66 8.78
CA GLY A 228 -4.89 -15.76 7.52
C GLY A 228 -4.75 -14.61 6.55
N LYS A 229 -3.78 -13.68 6.72
CA LYS A 229 -3.58 -12.54 5.79
C LYS A 229 -3.34 -12.99 4.35
N SER A 230 -2.45 -13.96 4.13
CA SER A 230 -2.16 -14.47 2.77
C SER A 230 -3.38 -15.15 2.15
N THR A 231 -4.18 -15.84 2.95
CA THR A 231 -5.44 -16.44 2.50
C THR A 231 -6.43 -15.37 2.05
N LEU A 232 -6.58 -14.29 2.83
CA LEU A 232 -7.43 -13.14 2.47
C LEU A 232 -6.94 -12.45 1.19
N VAL A 233 -5.62 -12.27 1.02
CA VAL A 233 -5.06 -11.70 -0.23
C VAL A 233 -5.44 -12.57 -1.42
N ASN A 234 -5.33 -13.89 -1.31
CA ASN A 234 -5.71 -14.80 -2.38
C ASN A 234 -7.23 -14.75 -2.68
N ALA A 235 -8.06 -14.69 -1.64
CA ALA A 235 -9.52 -14.54 -1.80
C ALA A 235 -9.89 -13.22 -2.49
N LEU A 236 -9.26 -12.11 -2.11
CA LEU A 236 -9.51 -10.79 -2.69
C LEU A 236 -9.00 -10.66 -4.13
N SER A 237 -7.89 -11.30 -4.47
CA SER A 237 -7.31 -11.25 -5.81
C SER A 237 -7.95 -12.24 -6.79
N GLY A 238 -8.77 -13.16 -6.32
CA GLY A 238 -9.38 -14.22 -7.14
C GLY A 238 -8.37 -15.24 -7.68
N ALA A 239 -7.13 -15.25 -7.19
CA ALA A 239 -6.06 -16.15 -7.61
C ALA A 239 -5.07 -16.44 -6.46
N ALA A 240 -4.35 -17.56 -6.56
CA ALA A 240 -3.31 -17.94 -5.61
C ALA A 240 -2.03 -17.08 -5.82
N VAL A 241 -2.06 -15.83 -5.36
CA VAL A 241 -0.94 -14.87 -5.52
C VAL A 241 0.13 -15.05 -4.45
N GLN A 242 -0.25 -15.60 -3.27
CA GLN A 242 0.67 -15.85 -2.17
C GLN A 242 0.63 -17.29 -1.72
N GLN A 243 1.78 -17.80 -1.28
CA GLN A 243 1.84 -19.11 -0.61
C GLN A 243 1.20 -18.99 0.77
N THR A 244 0.26 -19.89 1.06
CA THR A 244 -0.35 -20.02 2.38
C THR A 244 0.27 -21.20 3.11
N ALA A 245 0.59 -21.01 4.39
CA ALA A 245 0.93 -22.15 5.25
C ALA A 245 -0.34 -22.96 5.53
N ALA A 246 -0.23 -24.27 5.43
CA ALA A 246 -1.28 -25.20 5.81
C ALA A 246 -1.47 -25.24 7.33
#